data_4c93155cdd808b042611b9d69c599ba1
#
_entry.id   4c93155cdd808b042611b9d69c599ba1
#
_cell.length_a   1.000
_cell.length_b   1.000
_cell.length_c   1.000
_cell.angle_alpha   90.00
_cell.angle_beta   90.00
_cell.angle_gamma   90.00
#
_symmetry.space_group_name_H-M   'P 1'
#
loop_
_entity.id
_entity.type
_entity.pdbx_description
1 polymer ?
#
loop_
_entity_poly.entity_id
_entity_poly.type
_entity_poly.pdbx_seq_one_letter_code
_entity_poly.pdbx_strand_id
1 'polypeptide(L)'
;MASRSRTLPRMRDAASARELPPGLWDRLRLDPVRAPEHISLAAARTFAPQAERWAAEKRARFRVAPPELGKMAKKRHATLARFEGAATGVGGLVTMVPDLIALAWIQSRLVFYVAAAYGYDPRDPMRPAEALVLFDFYSDPLIARRALDGIGSTVVEAYVGSKLQRDEALALRLAKMVGIRSARKLAGRVIPGVAILFNAVGNERRTRALADKAIRFYGG
;
A
#
# COMPACT_ATOMS: atom_id res chain seq x y z
N MET A 1 31.05 -23.45 17.21
CA MET A 1 30.51 -23.58 15.84
C MET A 1 29.01 -23.52 15.92
N ALA A 2 28.37 -22.40 15.57
CA ALA A 2 26.94 -22.33 15.35
C ALA A 2 26.66 -21.17 14.39
N SER A 3 26.57 -21.48 13.11
CA SER A 3 26.05 -20.61 12.06
C SER A 3 24.53 -20.46 12.26
N ARG A 4 24.08 -19.50 13.07
CA ARG A 4 22.67 -19.17 13.20
C ARG A 4 22.26 -18.29 12.03
N SER A 5 21.49 -18.86 11.12
CA SER A 5 20.92 -18.32 9.90
C SER A 5 20.32 -16.92 10.10
N ARG A 6 20.98 -15.89 9.53
CA ARG A 6 20.50 -14.49 9.40
C ARG A 6 19.29 -14.33 8.46
N THR A 7 18.77 -15.43 7.94
CA THR A 7 17.68 -15.42 6.92
C THR A 7 16.27 -15.38 7.52
N LEU A 8 16.08 -15.84 8.74
CA LEU A 8 14.75 -16.00 9.37
C LEU A 8 14.00 -14.70 9.69
N PRO A 9 14.62 -13.58 10.15
CA PRO A 9 13.87 -12.35 10.44
C PRO A 9 13.29 -11.68 9.21
N ARG A 10 13.97 -11.71 8.07
CA ARG A 10 13.50 -11.07 6.81
C ARG A 10 12.30 -11.78 6.19
N MET A 11 12.24 -13.12 6.27
CA MET A 11 11.11 -13.90 5.76
C MET A 11 9.86 -13.73 6.64
N ARG A 12 10.02 -13.67 7.97
CA ARG A 12 8.93 -13.38 8.90
C ARG A 12 8.35 -11.98 8.70
N ASP A 13 9.18 -10.97 8.51
CA ASP A 13 8.77 -9.60 8.20
C ASP A 13 8.00 -9.51 6.87
N ALA A 14 8.40 -10.30 5.87
CA ALA A 14 7.71 -10.37 4.58
C ALA A 14 6.34 -11.07 4.70
N ALA A 15 6.24 -12.16 5.46
CA ALA A 15 4.98 -12.86 5.68
C ALA A 15 3.98 -11.97 6.44
N SER A 16 4.40 -11.34 7.56
CA SER A 16 3.52 -10.44 8.33
C SER A 16 3.16 -9.14 7.59
N ALA A 17 3.97 -8.74 6.60
CA ALA A 17 3.67 -7.59 5.75
C ALA A 17 2.54 -7.85 4.75
N ARG A 18 2.24 -9.12 4.48
CA ARG A 18 1.21 -9.61 3.53
C ARG A 18 -0.13 -9.86 4.20
N GLU A 19 -0.12 -10.05 5.50
CA GLU A 19 -1.32 -10.44 6.25
C GLU A 19 -2.31 -9.27 6.29
N LEU A 20 -3.40 -9.43 5.53
CA LEU A 20 -4.50 -8.46 5.52
C LEU A 20 -5.32 -8.61 6.80
N PRO A 21 -5.80 -7.51 7.38
CA PRO A 21 -6.70 -7.60 8.52
C PRO A 21 -7.98 -8.39 8.19
N PRO A 22 -8.53 -9.14 9.15
CA PRO A 22 -9.78 -9.86 8.97
C PRO A 22 -10.88 -8.95 8.42
N GLY A 23 -11.65 -9.45 7.44
CA GLY A 23 -12.77 -8.75 6.82
C GLY A 23 -12.38 -7.60 5.88
N LEU A 24 -11.10 -7.29 5.68
CA LEU A 24 -10.71 -6.26 4.70
C LEU A 24 -11.05 -6.71 3.28
N TRP A 25 -10.76 -7.97 2.95
CA TRP A 25 -11.08 -8.53 1.65
C TRP A 25 -12.56 -8.42 1.28
N ASP A 26 -13.43 -8.73 2.22
CA ASP A 26 -14.88 -8.66 2.01
C ASP A 26 -15.34 -7.23 1.79
N ARG A 27 -14.82 -6.28 2.59
CA ARG A 27 -15.09 -4.83 2.40
C ARG A 27 -14.68 -4.34 1.02
N LEU A 28 -13.51 -4.74 0.53
CA LEU A 28 -13.03 -4.32 -0.80
C LEU A 28 -13.92 -4.87 -1.93
N ARG A 29 -14.52 -6.04 -1.74
CA ARG A 29 -15.45 -6.63 -2.71
C ARG A 29 -16.85 -6.02 -2.64
N LEU A 30 -17.29 -5.66 -1.46
CA LEU A 30 -18.61 -5.03 -1.25
C LEU A 30 -18.59 -3.56 -1.74
N ASP A 31 -17.50 -2.85 -1.55
CA ASP A 31 -17.33 -1.45 -1.96
C ASP A 31 -16.00 -1.24 -2.72
N PRO A 32 -15.93 -1.72 -3.97
CA PRO A 32 -14.70 -1.62 -4.77
C PRO A 32 -14.36 -0.18 -5.15
N VAL A 33 -15.34 0.71 -5.20
CA VAL A 33 -15.14 2.13 -5.54
C VAL A 33 -14.32 2.83 -4.46
N ARG A 34 -14.55 2.50 -3.18
CA ARG A 34 -13.84 3.05 -2.01
C ARG A 34 -12.72 2.15 -1.50
N ALA A 35 -12.24 1.21 -2.31
CA ALA A 35 -11.15 0.33 -1.94
C ALA A 35 -9.89 1.08 -1.43
N PRO A 36 -9.43 2.19 -2.04
CA PRO A 36 -8.30 2.95 -1.52
C PRO A 36 -8.51 3.49 -0.11
N GLU A 37 -9.70 3.99 0.18
CA GLU A 37 -10.10 4.52 1.49
C GLU A 37 -10.11 3.38 2.54
N HIS A 38 -10.73 2.26 2.22
CA HIS A 38 -10.74 1.08 3.10
C HIS A 38 -9.33 0.57 3.40
N ILE A 39 -8.45 0.51 2.39
CA ILE A 39 -7.06 0.10 2.55
C ILE A 39 -6.31 1.12 3.41
N SER A 40 -6.48 2.43 3.18
CA SER A 40 -5.78 3.48 3.92
C SER A 40 -6.16 3.48 5.40
N LEU A 41 -7.46 3.33 5.73
CA LEU A 41 -7.93 3.22 7.12
C LEU A 41 -7.44 1.93 7.81
N ALA A 42 -7.48 0.81 7.11
CA ALA A 42 -6.98 -0.46 7.64
C ALA A 42 -5.46 -0.40 7.87
N ALA A 43 -4.73 0.22 6.95
CA ALA A 43 -3.28 0.41 7.06
C ALA A 43 -2.91 1.31 8.24
N ALA A 44 -3.68 2.39 8.50
CA ALA A 44 -3.48 3.24 9.65
C ALA A 44 -3.57 2.43 10.96
N ARG A 45 -4.64 1.67 11.14
CA ARG A 45 -4.85 0.83 12.33
C ARG A 45 -3.73 -0.21 12.52
N THR A 46 -3.25 -0.79 11.43
CA THR A 46 -2.26 -1.88 11.48
C THR A 46 -0.83 -1.36 11.59
N PHE A 47 -0.47 -0.34 10.81
CA PHE A 47 0.92 0.04 10.62
C PHE A 47 1.36 1.26 11.43
N ALA A 48 0.44 2.13 11.90
CA ALA A 48 0.81 3.29 12.67
C ALA A 48 1.64 2.92 13.93
N PRO A 49 1.20 1.99 14.79
CA PRO A 49 1.99 1.61 15.96
C PRO A 49 3.29 0.88 15.60
N GLN A 50 3.34 0.20 14.46
CA GLN A 50 4.57 -0.44 13.99
C GLN A 50 5.59 0.57 13.48
N ALA A 51 5.12 1.59 12.72
CA ALA A 51 5.95 2.66 12.18
C ALA A 51 6.57 3.51 13.30
N GLU A 52 5.77 3.84 14.31
CA GLU A 52 6.22 4.57 15.48
C GLU A 52 7.36 3.83 16.21
N ARG A 53 7.13 2.58 16.57
CA ARG A 53 8.16 1.75 17.25
C ARG A 53 9.42 1.60 16.39
N TRP A 54 9.25 1.35 15.10
CA TRP A 54 10.38 1.24 14.17
C TRP A 54 11.20 2.53 14.10
N ALA A 55 10.56 3.69 13.99
CA ALA A 55 11.26 4.97 13.92
C ALA A 55 11.98 5.28 15.23
N ALA A 56 11.35 5.06 16.37
CA ALA A 56 11.95 5.23 17.69
C ALA A 56 13.19 4.33 17.87
N GLU A 57 13.07 3.03 17.55
CA GLU A 57 14.18 2.07 17.62
C GLU A 57 15.36 2.51 16.75
N LYS A 58 15.08 2.93 15.51
CA LYS A 58 16.16 3.31 14.59
C LYS A 58 16.85 4.60 15.01
N ARG A 59 16.10 5.60 15.50
CA ARG A 59 16.69 6.83 16.05
C ARG A 59 17.56 6.55 17.26
N ALA A 60 17.08 5.76 18.21
CA ALA A 60 17.82 5.40 19.41
C ALA A 60 19.12 4.64 19.09
N ARG A 61 19.04 3.69 18.13
CA ARG A 61 20.18 2.81 17.81
C ARG A 61 21.24 3.47 16.93
N PHE A 62 20.83 4.27 15.94
CA PHE A 62 21.74 4.75 14.90
C PHE A 62 21.95 6.27 14.92
N ARG A 63 21.18 7.01 15.73
CA ARG A 63 21.22 8.49 15.81
C ARG A 63 21.13 9.17 14.45
N VAL A 64 20.35 8.58 13.53
CA VAL A 64 20.23 9.04 12.14
C VAL A 64 19.24 10.18 12.00
N ALA A 65 19.53 11.09 11.08
CA ALA A 65 18.65 12.19 10.72
C ALA A 65 17.38 11.70 9.99
N PRO A 66 16.27 12.48 10.01
CA PRO A 66 15.02 12.11 9.33
C PRO A 66 15.18 11.71 7.86
N PRO A 67 15.97 12.40 7.00
CA PRO A 67 16.16 11.99 5.62
C PRO A 67 16.77 10.59 5.46
N GLU A 68 17.72 10.23 6.33
CA GLU A 68 18.34 8.91 6.30
C GLU A 68 17.34 7.82 6.73
N LEU A 69 16.51 8.13 7.74
CA LEU A 69 15.42 7.24 8.15
C LEU A 69 14.42 7.04 7.01
N GLY A 70 14.06 8.10 6.27
CA GLY A 70 13.23 8.04 5.09
C GLY A 70 13.81 7.13 3.99
N LYS A 71 15.12 7.23 3.73
CA LYS A 71 15.83 6.33 2.80
C LYS A 71 15.80 4.87 3.26
N MET A 72 15.91 4.62 4.57
CA MET A 72 15.79 3.28 5.15
C MET A 72 14.39 2.71 4.95
N ALA A 73 13.33 3.51 5.19
CA ALA A 73 11.95 3.12 4.91
C ALA A 73 11.75 2.79 3.42
N LYS A 74 12.20 3.66 2.52
CA LYS A 74 12.18 3.44 1.06
C LYS A 74 12.83 2.11 0.67
N LYS A 75 14.07 1.86 1.11
CA LYS A 75 14.82 0.62 0.78
C LYS A 75 14.09 -0.62 1.27
N ARG A 76 13.60 -0.61 2.52
CA ARG A 76 12.88 -1.73 3.12
C ARG A 76 11.64 -2.10 2.31
N HIS A 77 10.77 -1.13 2.01
CA HIS A 77 9.49 -1.39 1.36
C HIS A 77 9.64 -1.67 -0.15
N ALA A 78 10.61 -1.05 -0.82
CA ALA A 78 10.95 -1.38 -2.19
C ALA A 78 11.41 -2.85 -2.32
N THR A 79 12.20 -3.33 -1.37
CA THR A 79 12.61 -4.74 -1.31
C THR A 79 11.41 -5.66 -1.07
N LEU A 80 10.50 -5.31 -0.15
CA LEU A 80 9.27 -6.09 0.08
C LEU A 80 8.41 -6.17 -1.20
N ALA A 81 8.19 -5.04 -1.88
CA ALA A 81 7.42 -4.99 -3.12
C ALA A 81 8.05 -5.81 -4.27
N ARG A 82 9.38 -5.91 -4.29
CA ARG A 82 10.10 -6.76 -5.25
C ARG A 82 9.81 -8.24 -5.04
N PHE A 83 9.78 -8.70 -3.78
CA PHE A 83 9.49 -10.09 -3.46
C PHE A 83 8.03 -10.47 -3.77
N GLU A 84 7.09 -9.53 -3.64
CA GLU A 84 5.70 -9.75 -4.07
C GLU A 84 5.61 -10.04 -5.56
N GLY A 85 6.26 -9.24 -6.40
CA GLY A 85 6.21 -9.42 -7.84
C GLY A 85 6.91 -10.67 -8.38
N ALA A 86 7.75 -11.32 -7.55
CA ALA A 86 8.44 -12.55 -7.95
C ALA A 86 7.57 -13.81 -7.78
N ALA A 87 6.54 -13.77 -6.92
CA ALA A 87 5.72 -14.93 -6.58
C ALA A 87 4.51 -15.16 -7.52
N THR A 88 4.17 -14.20 -8.39
CA THR A 88 2.85 -14.10 -9.01
C THR A 88 2.90 -13.94 -10.54
N GLY A 89 3.70 -14.70 -11.24
CA GLY A 89 3.85 -14.62 -12.70
C GLY A 89 2.81 -15.37 -13.56
N VAL A 90 1.90 -16.17 -12.98
CA VAL A 90 1.08 -17.13 -13.76
C VAL A 90 -0.34 -17.23 -13.20
N GLY A 91 -1.34 -16.59 -13.82
CA GLY A 91 -2.73 -16.83 -13.41
C GLY A 91 -3.84 -15.86 -13.86
N GLY A 92 -3.61 -14.91 -14.74
CA GLY A 92 -4.67 -14.06 -15.29
C GLY A 92 -5.36 -13.11 -14.26
N LEU A 93 -6.61 -12.71 -14.53
CA LEU A 93 -7.40 -11.78 -13.68
C LEU A 93 -7.63 -12.30 -12.25
N VAL A 94 -7.73 -13.61 -12.06
CA VAL A 94 -8.04 -14.23 -10.76
C VAL A 94 -6.91 -13.99 -9.76
N THR A 95 -5.66 -13.97 -10.21
CA THR A 95 -4.49 -13.69 -9.36
C THR A 95 -4.12 -12.21 -9.31
N MET A 96 -4.57 -11.41 -10.28
CA MET A 96 -4.22 -10.00 -10.39
C MET A 96 -4.77 -9.15 -9.23
N VAL A 97 -6.02 -9.36 -8.82
CA VAL A 97 -6.63 -8.57 -7.74
C VAL A 97 -5.93 -8.79 -6.40
N PRO A 98 -5.68 -10.02 -5.96
CA PRO A 98 -4.87 -10.31 -4.77
C PRO A 98 -3.50 -9.64 -4.79
N ASP A 99 -2.80 -9.69 -5.93
CA ASP A 99 -1.46 -9.11 -6.09
C ASP A 99 -1.49 -7.59 -5.98
N LEU A 100 -2.50 -6.96 -6.59
CA LEU A 100 -2.71 -5.51 -6.48
C LEU A 100 -2.99 -5.09 -5.04
N ILE A 101 -3.80 -5.86 -4.30
CA ILE A 101 -4.09 -5.60 -2.89
C ILE A 101 -2.81 -5.72 -2.06
N ALA A 102 -2.03 -6.78 -2.26
CA ALA A 102 -0.78 -6.99 -1.54
C ALA A 102 0.21 -5.83 -1.78
N LEU A 103 0.35 -5.39 -3.03
CA LEU A 103 1.20 -4.25 -3.37
C LEU A 103 0.67 -2.94 -2.78
N ALA A 104 -0.63 -2.66 -2.89
CA ALA A 104 -1.27 -1.48 -2.29
C ALA A 104 -1.09 -1.46 -0.76
N TRP A 105 -1.17 -2.63 -0.11
CA TRP A 105 -0.94 -2.81 1.31
C TRP A 105 0.49 -2.47 1.73
N ILE A 106 1.50 -2.97 0.99
CA ILE A 106 2.91 -2.64 1.22
C ILE A 106 3.19 -1.15 0.99
N GLN A 107 2.59 -0.57 -0.04
CA GLN A 107 2.75 0.85 -0.34
C GLN A 107 2.07 1.74 0.71
N SER A 108 0.90 1.34 1.21
CA SER A 108 0.25 2.03 2.34
C SER A 108 1.14 1.99 3.58
N ARG A 109 1.68 0.83 3.94
CA ARG A 109 2.64 0.69 5.05
C ARG A 109 3.83 1.65 4.90
N LEU A 110 4.40 1.76 3.68
CA LEU A 110 5.51 2.67 3.39
C LEU A 110 5.20 4.10 3.80
N VAL A 111 4.01 4.62 3.48
CA VAL A 111 3.62 6.01 3.80
C VAL A 111 3.70 6.28 5.30
N PHE A 112 3.15 5.39 6.13
CA PHE A 112 3.21 5.52 7.60
C PHE A 112 4.64 5.47 8.14
N TYR A 113 5.50 4.63 7.56
CA TYR A 113 6.90 4.53 7.95
C TYR A 113 7.70 5.77 7.54
N VAL A 114 7.39 6.39 6.40
CA VAL A 114 8.02 7.67 6.01
C VAL A 114 7.52 8.81 6.90
N ALA A 115 6.23 8.92 7.17
CA ALA A 115 5.71 9.92 8.12
C ALA A 115 6.42 9.83 9.48
N ALA A 116 6.49 8.63 10.06
CA ALA A 116 7.21 8.38 11.30
C ALA A 116 8.71 8.71 11.21
N ALA A 117 9.36 8.46 10.06
CA ALA A 117 10.76 8.80 9.83
C ALA A 117 11.03 10.31 9.91
N TYR A 118 10.07 11.12 9.49
CA TYR A 118 10.16 12.58 9.54
C TYR A 118 9.61 13.18 10.84
N GLY A 119 9.20 12.36 11.80
CA GLY A 119 8.75 12.82 13.12
C GLY A 119 7.27 13.13 13.23
N TYR A 120 6.51 12.90 12.17
CA TYR A 120 5.06 13.00 12.23
C TYR A 120 4.48 11.82 13.01
N ASP A 121 3.44 12.08 13.82
CA ASP A 121 2.72 11.01 14.52
C ASP A 121 2.00 10.12 13.49
N PRO A 122 2.37 8.86 13.35
CA PRO A 122 1.70 7.97 12.42
C PRO A 122 0.28 7.58 12.84
N ARG A 123 -0.12 7.87 14.08
CA ARG A 123 -1.49 7.63 14.60
C ARG A 123 -2.43 8.79 14.36
N ASP A 124 -1.92 9.93 13.95
CA ASP A 124 -2.75 11.09 13.60
C ASP A 124 -3.82 10.69 12.57
N PRO A 125 -5.09 11.02 12.79
CA PRO A 125 -6.20 10.70 11.88
C PRO A 125 -6.05 11.32 10.48
N MET A 126 -5.13 12.27 10.29
CA MET A 126 -4.80 12.81 8.97
C MET A 126 -3.92 11.88 8.13
N ARG A 127 -3.14 10.98 8.73
CA ARG A 127 -2.22 10.09 7.99
C ARG A 127 -2.87 9.25 6.89
N PRO A 128 -4.03 8.57 7.12
CA PRO A 128 -4.72 7.88 6.03
C PRO A 128 -5.21 8.82 4.92
N ALA A 129 -5.61 10.05 5.24
CA ALA A 129 -5.99 11.05 4.25
C ALA A 129 -4.80 11.51 3.39
N GLU A 130 -3.67 11.77 4.00
CA GLU A 130 -2.42 12.08 3.30
C GLU A 130 -1.94 10.93 2.40
N ALA A 131 -2.11 9.69 2.85
CA ALA A 131 -1.82 8.53 2.02
C ALA A 131 -2.67 8.53 0.73
N LEU A 132 -3.95 8.88 0.81
CA LEU A 132 -4.83 9.00 -0.36
C LEU A 132 -4.40 10.11 -1.32
N VAL A 133 -3.87 11.23 -0.80
CA VAL A 133 -3.26 12.29 -1.63
C VAL A 133 -1.98 11.79 -2.30
N LEU A 134 -1.14 11.05 -1.58
CA LEU A 134 0.08 10.46 -2.13
C LEU A 134 -0.21 9.42 -3.22
N PHE A 135 -1.36 8.74 -3.15
CA PHE A 135 -1.86 7.83 -4.18
C PHE A 135 -2.62 8.52 -5.33
N ASP A 136 -2.67 9.85 -5.36
CA ASP A 136 -3.36 10.65 -6.39
C ASP A 136 -4.89 10.41 -6.47
N PHE A 137 -5.55 10.06 -5.35
CA PHE A 137 -7.01 9.97 -5.29
C PHE A 137 -7.67 11.30 -4.94
N TYR A 138 -7.02 12.10 -4.13
CA TYR A 138 -7.48 13.42 -3.70
C TYR A 138 -6.38 14.45 -3.91
N SER A 139 -6.78 15.71 -4.16
CA SER A 139 -5.85 16.82 -4.32
C SER A 139 -5.40 17.43 -2.99
N ASP A 140 -6.18 17.22 -1.94
CA ASP A 140 -5.98 17.85 -0.64
C ASP A 140 -6.29 16.88 0.51
N PRO A 141 -5.48 16.88 1.61
CA PRO A 141 -5.69 15.99 2.75
C PRO A 141 -7.01 16.24 3.50
N LEU A 142 -7.52 17.47 3.55
CA LEU A 142 -8.79 17.77 4.23
C LEU A 142 -9.99 17.23 3.45
N ILE A 143 -9.93 17.30 2.11
CA ILE A 143 -10.95 16.68 1.25
C ILE A 143 -10.93 15.17 1.42
N ALA A 144 -9.74 14.58 1.42
CA ALA A 144 -9.56 13.14 1.65
C ALA A 144 -10.07 12.73 3.04
N ARG A 145 -9.82 13.55 4.07
CA ARG A 145 -10.28 13.31 5.44
C ARG A 145 -11.81 13.28 5.52
N ARG A 146 -12.49 14.23 4.92
CA ARG A 146 -13.97 14.26 4.85
C ARG A 146 -14.54 13.02 4.16
N ALA A 147 -13.90 12.55 3.09
CA ALA A 147 -14.28 11.31 2.41
C ALA A 147 -14.12 10.09 3.31
N LEU A 148 -13.06 10.03 4.12
CA LEU A 148 -12.83 8.96 5.10
C LEU A 148 -13.86 8.99 6.23
N ASP A 149 -14.25 10.15 6.72
CA ASP A 149 -15.28 10.32 7.77
C ASP A 149 -16.65 9.86 7.26
N GLY A 150 -16.95 10.03 5.97
CA GLY A 150 -18.19 9.57 5.33
C GLY A 150 -18.30 8.05 5.17
N ILE A 151 -17.21 7.29 5.27
CA ILE A 151 -17.25 5.81 5.10
C ILE A 151 -18.04 5.09 6.21
N GLY A 152 -18.13 5.68 7.39
CA GLY A 152 -18.89 5.10 8.53
C GLY A 152 -20.35 5.52 8.59
N SER A 153 -20.76 6.59 7.89
CA SER A 153 -22.08 7.21 8.00
C SER A 153 -22.98 6.98 6.78
N THR A 154 -22.40 6.60 5.66
CA THR A 154 -23.18 6.31 4.44
C THR A 154 -23.57 4.83 4.46
N VAL A 155 -24.87 4.54 4.35
CA VAL A 155 -25.37 3.22 3.94
C VAL A 155 -24.57 2.87 2.67
N VAL A 156 -23.75 1.83 2.77
CA VAL A 156 -23.01 1.32 1.61
C VAL A 156 -24.06 0.94 0.60
N GLU A 157 -24.28 1.78 -0.43
CA GLU A 157 -24.99 1.35 -1.62
C GLU A 157 -24.19 0.17 -2.15
N ALA A 158 -24.68 -1.02 -1.86
CA ALA A 158 -24.05 -2.25 -2.31
C ALA A 158 -23.90 -2.13 -3.81
N TYR A 159 -22.66 -2.19 -4.30
CA TYR A 159 -22.39 -2.07 -5.73
C TYR A 159 -23.24 -3.09 -6.50
N VAL A 160 -24.29 -2.59 -7.16
CA VAL A 160 -25.23 -3.40 -7.94
C VAL A 160 -24.54 -3.74 -9.26
N GLY A 161 -23.89 -4.89 -9.30
CA GLY A 161 -23.20 -5.36 -10.49
C GLY A 161 -22.85 -6.84 -10.39
N SER A 162 -22.56 -7.47 -11.54
CA SER A 162 -22.08 -8.84 -11.59
C SER A 162 -20.74 -8.97 -10.82
N LYS A 163 -20.41 -10.20 -10.41
CA LYS A 163 -19.11 -10.48 -9.77
C LYS A 163 -17.94 -9.98 -10.63
N LEU A 164 -18.03 -10.17 -11.95
CA LEU A 164 -16.99 -9.75 -12.90
C LEU A 164 -16.84 -8.21 -12.90
N GLN A 165 -17.94 -7.47 -12.94
CA GLN A 165 -17.90 -5.99 -12.90
C GLN A 165 -17.32 -5.46 -11.60
N ARG A 166 -17.60 -6.12 -10.47
CA ARG A 166 -17.00 -5.76 -9.17
C ARG A 166 -15.51 -6.00 -9.16
N ASP A 167 -15.05 -7.14 -9.65
CA ASP A 167 -13.63 -7.50 -9.71
C ASP A 167 -12.87 -6.56 -10.66
N GLU A 168 -13.46 -6.16 -11.78
CA GLU A 168 -12.90 -5.16 -12.70
C GLU A 168 -12.81 -3.77 -12.07
N ALA A 169 -13.86 -3.30 -11.40
CA ALA A 169 -13.86 -2.01 -10.71
C ALA A 169 -12.80 -1.98 -9.61
N LEU A 170 -12.69 -3.05 -8.82
CA LEU A 170 -11.67 -3.20 -7.79
C LEU A 170 -10.27 -3.20 -8.41
N ALA A 171 -10.05 -3.98 -9.47
CA ALA A 171 -8.77 -4.05 -10.17
C ALA A 171 -8.32 -2.67 -10.68
N LEU A 172 -9.23 -1.89 -11.28
CA LEU A 172 -8.94 -0.54 -11.78
C LEU A 172 -8.54 0.43 -10.66
N ARG A 173 -9.26 0.41 -9.53
CA ARG A 173 -8.95 1.26 -8.37
C ARG A 173 -7.59 0.89 -7.77
N LEU A 174 -7.34 -0.39 -7.57
CA LEU A 174 -6.07 -0.88 -7.06
C LEU A 174 -4.90 -0.60 -8.02
N ALA A 175 -5.10 -0.80 -9.31
CA ALA A 175 -4.10 -0.48 -10.33
C ALA A 175 -3.70 1.01 -10.30
N LYS A 176 -4.68 1.91 -10.17
CA LYS A 176 -4.41 3.33 -9.96
C LYS A 176 -3.62 3.56 -8.66
N MET A 177 -4.03 2.95 -7.56
CA MET A 177 -3.40 3.08 -6.25
C MET A 177 -1.91 2.69 -6.28
N VAL A 178 -1.58 1.61 -6.97
CA VAL A 178 -0.18 1.16 -7.10
C VAL A 178 0.61 1.85 -8.22
N GLY A 179 0.07 2.91 -8.81
CA GLY A 179 0.76 3.74 -9.80
C GLY A 179 0.78 3.18 -11.22
N ILE A 180 -0.19 2.37 -11.61
CA ILE A 180 -0.35 1.89 -12.99
C ILE A 180 -1.16 2.92 -13.78
N ARG A 181 -0.46 3.79 -14.52
CA ARG A 181 -1.08 4.89 -15.28
C ARG A 181 -1.94 4.41 -16.46
N SER A 182 -1.67 3.22 -16.99
CA SER A 182 -2.40 2.65 -18.14
C SER A 182 -3.58 1.75 -17.73
N ALA A 183 -4.06 1.84 -16.49
CA ALA A 183 -5.13 0.99 -15.97
C ALA A 183 -6.40 1.03 -16.82
N ARG A 184 -6.73 2.17 -17.44
CA ARG A 184 -7.89 2.28 -18.37
C ARG A 184 -7.75 1.44 -19.64
N LYS A 185 -6.52 1.12 -20.08
CA LYS A 185 -6.28 0.23 -21.22
C LYS A 185 -6.50 -1.25 -20.86
N LEU A 186 -6.62 -1.56 -19.57
CA LEU A 186 -6.88 -2.89 -19.03
C LEU A 186 -8.39 -3.21 -19.01
N ALA A 187 -9.26 -2.19 -19.01
CA ALA A 187 -10.70 -2.36 -19.10
C ALA A 187 -11.08 -2.81 -20.52
N GLY A 188 -11.52 -4.04 -20.67
CA GLY A 188 -12.07 -4.58 -21.92
C GLY A 188 -11.12 -5.40 -22.78
N ARG A 189 -9.87 -5.64 -22.36
CA ARG A 189 -8.97 -6.57 -23.04
C ARG A 189 -8.29 -7.48 -22.02
N VAL A 190 -8.66 -8.74 -21.99
CA VAL A 190 -7.83 -9.83 -21.44
C VAL A 190 -6.59 -9.94 -22.34
N ILE A 191 -5.60 -9.10 -22.12
CA ILE A 191 -4.34 -9.17 -22.88
C ILE A 191 -3.44 -10.18 -22.17
N PRO A 192 -3.00 -11.26 -22.84
CA PRO A 192 -1.97 -12.16 -22.35
C PRO A 192 -0.68 -11.40 -22.18
N GLY A 193 -0.30 -10.70 -21.35
CA GLY A 193 0.89 -9.84 -21.20
C GLY A 193 0.76 -8.82 -20.07
N VAL A 194 -0.42 -8.70 -19.47
CA VAL A 194 -0.64 -7.86 -18.29
C VAL A 194 0.11 -8.40 -17.07
N ALA A 195 0.39 -9.70 -17.01
CA ALA A 195 1.29 -10.32 -16.04
C ALA A 195 2.70 -9.68 -16.02
N ILE A 196 3.16 -9.12 -17.14
CA ILE A 196 4.46 -8.43 -17.25
C ILE A 196 4.48 -7.10 -16.50
N LEU A 197 3.30 -6.46 -16.26
CA LEU A 197 3.22 -5.21 -15.50
C LEU A 197 3.40 -5.41 -13.99
N PHE A 198 3.27 -6.65 -13.50
CA PHE A 198 3.42 -7.03 -12.09
C PHE A 198 4.73 -7.80 -11.83
N ASN A 199 5.78 -7.52 -12.59
CA ASN A 199 7.08 -8.09 -12.30
C ASN A 199 7.74 -7.42 -11.07
N ALA A 200 8.66 -8.16 -10.47
CA ALA A 200 9.40 -7.72 -9.28
C ALA A 200 10.04 -6.33 -9.44
N VAL A 201 10.60 -6.05 -10.61
CA VAL A 201 11.27 -4.77 -10.93
C VAL A 201 10.26 -3.63 -11.03
N GLY A 202 9.12 -3.86 -11.67
CA GLY A 202 8.06 -2.86 -11.79
C GLY A 202 7.46 -2.48 -10.44
N ASN A 203 7.20 -3.45 -9.56
CA ASN A 203 6.68 -3.22 -8.22
C ASN A 203 7.68 -2.45 -7.35
N GLU A 204 8.96 -2.83 -7.39
CA GLU A 204 10.03 -2.11 -6.72
C GLU A 204 10.12 -0.65 -7.19
N ARG A 205 10.11 -0.42 -8.52
CA ARG A 205 10.22 0.92 -9.11
C ARG A 205 9.06 1.84 -8.71
N ARG A 206 7.81 1.32 -8.75
CA ARG A 206 6.63 2.09 -8.33
C ARG A 206 6.67 2.41 -6.84
N THR A 207 7.07 1.46 -6.01
CA THR A 207 7.20 1.66 -4.56
C THR A 207 8.30 2.67 -4.23
N ARG A 208 9.41 2.68 -4.98
CA ARG A 208 10.45 3.72 -4.85
C ARG A 208 9.92 5.10 -5.23
N ALA A 209 9.17 5.21 -6.33
CA ALA A 209 8.58 6.47 -6.78
C ALA A 209 7.59 7.04 -5.75
N LEU A 210 6.75 6.19 -5.16
CA LEU A 210 5.86 6.59 -4.06
C LEU A 210 6.65 7.04 -2.83
N ALA A 211 7.72 6.31 -2.48
CA ALA A 211 8.57 6.69 -1.36
C ALA A 211 9.20 8.06 -1.57
N ASP A 212 9.69 8.37 -2.78
CA ASP A 212 10.26 9.68 -3.10
C ASP A 212 9.20 10.80 -3.01
N LYS A 213 7.95 10.51 -3.43
CA LYS A 213 6.83 11.43 -3.27
C LYS A 213 6.52 11.68 -1.79
N ALA A 214 6.46 10.62 -0.96
CA ALA A 214 6.22 10.72 0.47
C ALA A 214 7.37 11.45 1.20
N ILE A 215 8.62 11.18 0.83
CA ILE A 215 9.80 11.85 1.38
C ILE A 215 9.75 13.36 1.12
N ARG A 216 9.39 13.78 -0.11
CA ARG A 216 9.20 15.20 -0.41
C ARG A 216 8.02 15.81 0.33
N PHE A 217 6.93 15.07 0.50
CA PHE A 217 5.73 15.54 1.17
C PHE A 217 5.94 15.79 2.67
N TYR A 218 6.67 14.90 3.35
CA TYR A 218 6.94 15.01 4.79
C TYR A 218 8.26 15.72 5.11
N GLY A 219 9.12 15.91 4.13
CA GLY A 219 10.44 16.55 4.33
C GLY A 219 10.47 18.06 4.10
N GLY A 220 9.40 18.64 3.53
CA GLY A 220 9.30 20.06 3.24
C GLY A 220 9.87 20.41 1.87
#